data_68ba9d3d40660e720e23fdd6b0cc40f6
#
_entry.id   68ba9d3d40660e720e23fdd6b0cc40f6
#
_cell.length_a   1.000
_cell.length_b   1.000
_cell.length_c   1.000
_cell.angle_alpha   90.00
_cell.angle_beta   90.00
_cell.angle_gamma   90.00
#
_symmetry.space_group_name_H-M   'P 1'
#
loop_
_entity.id
_entity.type
_entity.pdbx_description
1 polymer ?
#
loop_
_entity_poly.entity_id
_entity_poly.type
_entity_poly.pdbx_seq_one_letter_code
_entity_poly.pdbx_strand_id
1 'polypeptide(L)'
;LTLLLLAGCVQYNEELWINRNGSGHAVIRVVHRSPYENPEEIMRKAALPGINLQSYEIHRKGPDVIYTIHFKFKNIDAFNNINDQLGEADFWGKITLNKEPGRRITFKRRIALGSQGQDEYDDIENILGQLQPDNPVWTYKVHLPWKIISTNALPANVDINNRTVSWSFDTRKLWHKQELMTVELRKDFPWLLIVIGAVIVVLLVFLIHWMFRFPKNRIGGKE
;
A
#
# COMPACT_ATOMS: atom_id res chain seq x y z
N LEU A 1 20.73 -13.49 24.50
CA LEU A 1 20.60 -14.84 23.87
C LEU A 1 19.15 -15.21 23.55
N THR A 2 18.15 -14.53 24.13
CA THR A 2 16.73 -14.89 24.00
C THR A 2 16.03 -14.26 22.77
N LEU A 3 16.65 -13.27 22.11
CA LEU A 3 16.06 -12.58 20.95
C LEU A 3 16.19 -13.39 19.65
N LEU A 4 17.21 -14.26 19.53
CA LEU A 4 17.50 -15.04 18.32
C LEU A 4 16.47 -16.15 18.02
N LEU A 5 15.72 -16.61 19.02
CA LEU A 5 14.74 -17.69 18.84
C LEU A 5 13.39 -17.20 18.29
N LEU A 6 13.13 -15.91 18.22
CA LEU A 6 11.86 -15.34 17.77
C LEU A 6 11.79 -15.08 16.26
N ALA A 7 12.92 -14.96 15.60
CA ALA A 7 12.96 -14.57 14.18
C ALA A 7 12.59 -15.69 13.19
N GLY A 8 12.76 -16.95 13.56
CA GLY A 8 12.60 -18.08 12.65
C GLY A 8 11.16 -18.52 12.36
N CYS A 9 10.14 -17.93 13.00
CA CYS A 9 8.77 -18.45 12.94
C CYS A 9 7.69 -17.41 12.62
N VAL A 10 8.06 -16.24 12.10
CA VAL A 10 7.08 -15.20 11.78
C VAL A 10 6.74 -15.24 10.30
N GLN A 11 5.50 -15.63 9.95
CA GLN A 11 4.94 -15.42 8.63
C GLN A 11 4.18 -14.09 8.63
N TYR A 12 4.38 -13.30 7.59
CA TYR A 12 3.74 -12.00 7.44
C TYR A 12 3.06 -11.91 6.06
N ASN A 13 1.77 -11.61 6.07
CA ASN A 13 1.01 -11.38 4.85
C ASN A 13 0.28 -10.03 4.99
N GLU A 14 0.50 -9.15 4.05
CA GLU A 14 -0.15 -7.86 4.00
C GLU A 14 -0.87 -7.68 2.67
N GLU A 15 -2.10 -7.21 2.73
CA GLU A 15 -2.86 -6.72 1.59
C GLU A 15 -3.25 -5.27 1.84
N LEU A 16 -2.77 -4.36 0.98
CA LEU A 16 -2.86 -2.91 1.14
C LEU A 16 -3.61 -2.29 -0.03
N TRP A 17 -4.62 -1.48 0.25
CA TRP A 17 -5.35 -0.67 -0.73
C TRP A 17 -5.05 0.80 -0.51
N ILE A 18 -4.57 1.47 -1.55
CA ILE A 18 -4.26 2.90 -1.54
C ILE A 18 -5.25 3.63 -2.44
N ASN A 19 -5.87 4.69 -1.91
CA ASN A 19 -6.75 5.58 -2.64
C ASN A 19 -5.99 6.71 -3.32
N ARG A 20 -6.62 7.42 -4.28
CA ARG A 20 -6.01 8.56 -5.01
C ARG A 20 -5.58 9.72 -4.11
N ASN A 21 -6.22 9.90 -2.98
CA ASN A 21 -5.91 10.93 -1.97
C ASN A 21 -4.83 10.50 -0.96
N GLY A 22 -4.33 9.26 -1.06
CA GLY A 22 -3.33 8.70 -0.15
C GLY A 22 -3.91 8.05 1.12
N SER A 23 -5.22 8.06 1.32
CA SER A 23 -5.89 7.23 2.33
C SER A 23 -5.94 5.78 1.87
N GLY A 24 -6.31 4.87 2.78
CA GLY A 24 -6.48 3.48 2.38
C GLY A 24 -6.91 2.58 3.52
N HIS A 25 -6.81 1.30 3.27
CA HIS A 25 -7.00 0.27 4.29
C HIS A 25 -6.01 -0.87 4.07
N ALA A 26 -5.76 -1.62 5.12
CA ALA A 26 -4.90 -2.79 5.08
C ALA A 26 -5.50 -3.95 5.85
N VAL A 27 -5.19 -5.13 5.37
CA VAL A 27 -5.39 -6.41 6.06
C VAL A 27 -4.03 -7.02 6.30
N ILE A 28 -3.72 -7.29 7.56
CA ILE A 28 -2.45 -7.87 7.96
C ILE A 28 -2.73 -9.19 8.65
N ARG A 29 -2.04 -10.22 8.23
CA ARG A 29 -2.04 -11.52 8.90
C ARG A 29 -0.61 -11.86 9.33
N VAL A 30 -0.43 -11.99 10.63
CA VAL A 30 0.84 -12.40 11.24
C VAL A 30 0.64 -13.77 11.90
N VAL A 31 1.54 -14.69 11.61
CA VAL A 31 1.60 -15.97 12.31
C VAL A 31 2.94 -16.04 13.03
N HIS A 32 2.92 -16.17 14.32
CA HIS A 32 4.16 -16.35 15.09
C HIS A 32 3.99 -17.40 16.16
N ARG A 33 5.08 -18.06 16.49
CA ARG A 33 5.13 -19.01 17.58
C ARG A 33 5.39 -18.27 18.88
N SER A 34 4.37 -18.20 19.72
CA SER A 34 4.45 -17.54 21.02
C SER A 34 3.59 -18.24 22.05
N PRO A 35 4.07 -18.38 23.30
CA PRO A 35 3.23 -18.88 24.38
C PRO A 35 2.18 -17.87 24.83
N TYR A 36 2.33 -16.59 24.48
CA TYR A 36 1.48 -15.49 24.94
C TYR A 36 0.86 -14.71 23.80
N GLU A 37 -0.40 -14.35 23.97
CA GLU A 37 -1.12 -13.41 23.12
C GLU A 37 -0.89 -11.99 23.65
N ASN A 38 -0.68 -11.03 22.74
CA ASN A 38 -0.50 -9.64 23.13
C ASN A 38 -1.44 -8.70 22.35
N PRO A 39 -2.73 -8.65 22.73
CA PRO A 39 -3.69 -7.76 22.08
C PRO A 39 -3.44 -6.28 22.42
N GLU A 40 -2.75 -5.97 23.52
CA GLU A 40 -2.49 -4.59 23.95
C GLU A 40 -1.66 -3.81 22.92
N GLU A 41 -0.72 -4.47 22.24
CA GLU A 41 0.08 -3.84 21.21
C GLU A 41 -0.78 -3.45 20.00
N ILE A 42 -1.73 -4.29 19.61
CA ILE A 42 -2.68 -4.00 18.53
C ILE A 42 -3.49 -2.77 18.89
N MET A 43 -4.02 -2.73 20.12
CA MET A 43 -4.82 -1.59 20.59
C MET A 43 -4.01 -0.31 20.69
N ARG A 44 -2.75 -0.38 21.12
CA ARG A 44 -1.85 0.77 21.15
C ARG A 44 -1.59 1.35 19.76
N LYS A 45 -1.36 0.50 18.77
CA LYS A 45 -1.17 0.93 17.36
C LYS A 45 -2.47 1.45 16.74
N ALA A 46 -3.61 0.90 17.12
CA ALA A 46 -4.91 1.36 16.69
C ALA A 46 -5.26 2.77 17.21
N ALA A 47 -4.63 3.21 18.31
CA ALA A 47 -4.81 4.53 18.89
C ALA A 47 -3.94 5.62 18.24
N LEU A 48 -3.09 5.28 17.24
CA LEU A 48 -2.25 6.26 16.54
C LEU A 48 -3.09 7.23 15.72
N PRO A 49 -2.67 8.52 15.65
CA PRO A 49 -3.40 9.54 14.89
C PRO A 49 -3.57 9.16 13.41
N GLY A 50 -4.80 9.15 12.95
CA GLY A 50 -5.13 8.83 11.55
C GLY A 50 -5.24 7.34 11.22
N ILE A 51 -5.12 6.46 12.23
CA ILE A 51 -5.42 5.04 12.14
C ILE A 51 -6.80 4.76 12.73
N ASN A 52 -7.55 3.88 12.07
CA ASN A 52 -8.87 3.44 12.51
C ASN A 52 -8.95 1.92 12.39
N LEU A 53 -8.84 1.24 13.53
CA LEU A 53 -9.02 -0.22 13.62
C LEU A 53 -10.48 -0.57 13.28
N GLN A 54 -10.65 -1.48 12.33
CA GLN A 54 -11.97 -1.97 11.92
C GLN A 54 -12.34 -3.27 12.66
N SER A 55 -11.40 -4.20 12.67
CA SER A 55 -11.51 -5.46 13.41
C SER A 55 -10.13 -6.07 13.64
N TYR A 56 -10.04 -6.92 14.64
CA TYR A 56 -8.91 -7.84 14.79
C TYR A 56 -9.40 -9.18 15.32
N GLU A 57 -8.69 -10.23 14.96
CA GLU A 57 -8.94 -11.59 15.39
C GLU A 57 -7.63 -12.21 15.85
N ILE A 58 -7.70 -12.97 16.92
CA ILE A 58 -6.57 -13.73 17.45
C ILE A 58 -6.99 -15.20 17.54
N HIS A 59 -6.30 -16.05 16.80
CA HIS A 59 -6.52 -17.48 16.79
C HIS A 59 -5.27 -18.22 17.21
N ARG A 60 -5.40 -19.23 18.05
CA ARG A 60 -4.32 -20.13 18.39
C ARG A 60 -4.50 -21.46 17.64
N LYS A 61 -3.43 -21.90 16.98
CA LYS A 61 -3.38 -23.20 16.29
C LYS A 61 -2.12 -23.94 16.73
N GLY A 62 -2.25 -24.83 17.71
CA GLY A 62 -1.11 -25.48 18.33
C GLY A 62 -0.18 -24.45 19.01
N PRO A 63 1.11 -24.42 18.69
CA PRO A 63 2.05 -23.45 19.24
C PRO A 63 1.97 -22.07 18.57
N ASP A 64 1.24 -21.93 17.47
CA ASP A 64 1.19 -20.71 16.66
C ASP A 64 0.03 -19.83 17.09
N VAL A 65 0.29 -18.53 17.19
CA VAL A 65 -0.70 -17.47 17.36
C VAL A 65 -0.84 -16.72 16.05
N ILE A 66 -2.07 -16.62 15.56
CA ILE A 66 -2.44 -15.99 14.31
C ILE A 66 -3.19 -14.72 14.61
N TYR A 67 -2.64 -13.59 14.20
CA TYR A 67 -3.32 -12.29 14.24
C TYR A 67 -3.82 -11.94 12.86
N THR A 68 -5.09 -11.54 12.74
CA THR A 68 -5.65 -10.93 11.55
C THR A 68 -6.18 -9.56 11.92
N ILE A 69 -5.62 -8.50 11.33
CA ILE A 69 -5.89 -7.11 11.69
C ILE A 69 -6.38 -6.36 10.47
N HIS A 70 -7.53 -5.72 10.59
CA HIS A 70 -8.12 -4.86 9.56
C HIS A 70 -8.15 -3.42 10.06
N PHE A 71 -7.55 -2.50 9.33
CA PHE A 71 -7.59 -1.09 9.68
C PHE A 71 -7.63 -0.17 8.48
N LYS A 72 -8.11 1.06 8.69
CA LYS A 72 -8.06 2.17 7.73
C LYS A 72 -7.03 3.18 8.18
N PHE A 73 -6.43 3.88 7.22
CA PHE A 73 -5.52 4.99 7.49
C PHE A 73 -5.94 6.22 6.68
N LYS A 74 -5.78 7.40 7.28
CA LYS A 74 -6.22 8.68 6.70
C LYS A 74 -5.34 9.11 5.53
N ASN A 75 -4.03 8.85 5.62
CA ASN A 75 -3.03 9.19 4.60
C ASN A 75 -1.80 8.27 4.77
N ILE A 76 -0.86 8.36 3.83
CA ILE A 76 0.39 7.58 3.85
C ILE A 76 1.25 7.88 5.09
N ASP A 77 1.26 9.12 5.58
CA ASP A 77 2.04 9.48 6.76
C ASP A 77 1.50 8.77 8.01
N ALA A 78 0.16 8.69 8.17
CA ALA A 78 -0.44 7.93 9.25
C ALA A 78 -0.09 6.43 9.18
N PHE A 79 -0.05 5.86 7.96
CA PHE A 79 0.39 4.49 7.74
C PHE A 79 1.87 4.32 8.11
N ASN A 80 2.74 5.22 7.68
CA ASN A 80 4.16 5.17 7.96
C ASN A 80 4.49 5.32 9.46
N ASN A 81 3.70 6.11 10.19
CA ASN A 81 3.90 6.33 11.63
C ASN A 81 3.63 5.08 12.48
N ILE A 82 2.95 4.06 11.95
CA ILE A 82 2.80 2.76 12.64
C ILE A 82 4.17 2.12 12.90
N ASN A 83 5.13 2.37 12.02
CA ASN A 83 6.46 1.78 12.05
C ASN A 83 7.45 2.48 12.99
N ASP A 84 7.27 3.77 13.27
CA ASP A 84 8.27 4.59 13.99
C ASP A 84 8.59 4.11 15.44
N GLN A 85 7.96 3.02 15.89
CA GLN A 85 8.11 2.49 17.25
C GLN A 85 8.71 1.07 17.31
N LEU A 86 9.14 0.48 16.20
CA LEU A 86 9.50 -0.95 16.14
C LEU A 86 11.00 -1.26 16.18
N GLY A 87 11.87 -0.26 16.35
CA GLY A 87 13.30 -0.47 16.45
C GLY A 87 14.00 -0.68 15.09
N GLU A 88 15.08 -1.45 15.05
CA GLU A 88 15.98 -1.58 13.88
C GLU A 88 15.38 -2.38 12.72
N ALA A 89 14.44 -3.28 12.98
CA ALA A 89 13.78 -4.06 11.96
C ALA A 89 12.66 -3.27 11.28
N ASP A 90 12.79 -3.01 9.99
CA ASP A 90 11.81 -2.29 9.18
C ASP A 90 11.00 -3.27 8.29
N PHE A 91 10.29 -4.22 8.92
CA PHE A 91 9.42 -5.16 8.19
C PHE A 91 8.14 -4.48 7.69
N TRP A 92 7.76 -3.38 8.31
CA TRP A 92 6.62 -2.57 7.88
C TRP A 92 6.96 -1.76 6.63
N GLY A 93 8.12 -1.13 6.61
CA GLY A 93 8.64 -0.30 5.52
C GLY A 93 7.86 0.98 5.26
N LYS A 94 8.56 2.09 5.12
CA LYS A 94 7.93 3.37 4.78
C LYS A 94 7.53 3.44 3.32
N ILE A 95 6.29 3.82 3.06
CA ILE A 95 5.75 4.05 1.72
C ILE A 95 6.06 5.49 1.31
N THR A 96 6.52 5.65 0.06
CA THR A 96 6.68 6.94 -0.58
C THR A 96 5.91 6.96 -1.90
N LEU A 97 5.09 8.00 -2.09
CA LEU A 97 4.37 8.28 -3.33
C LEU A 97 4.88 9.58 -3.94
N ASN A 98 5.86 9.48 -4.84
CA ASN A 98 6.43 10.64 -5.52
C ASN A 98 5.61 10.98 -6.76
N LYS A 99 5.11 12.22 -6.83
CA LYS A 99 4.41 12.76 -7.99
C LYS A 99 5.43 13.45 -8.88
N GLU A 100 5.58 12.98 -10.10
CA GLU A 100 6.49 13.51 -11.10
C GLU A 100 5.74 14.32 -12.18
N PRO A 101 6.43 15.19 -12.93
CA PRO A 101 5.87 15.84 -14.11
C PRO A 101 5.29 14.82 -15.11
N GLY A 102 4.28 15.21 -15.90
CA GLY A 102 3.72 14.35 -16.94
C GLY A 102 2.80 13.24 -16.43
N ARG A 103 2.18 13.40 -15.24
CA ARG A 103 1.17 12.50 -14.68
C ARG A 103 1.73 11.17 -14.17
N ARG A 104 3.05 11.05 -14.08
CA ARG A 104 3.73 9.88 -13.52
C ARG A 104 3.70 9.94 -12.00
N ILE A 105 3.58 8.77 -11.36
CA ILE A 105 3.67 8.59 -9.92
C ILE A 105 4.56 7.38 -9.67
N THR A 106 5.50 7.50 -8.75
CA THR A 106 6.34 6.40 -8.34
C THR A 106 5.97 5.99 -6.92
N PHE A 107 5.52 4.74 -6.76
CA PHE A 107 5.39 4.08 -5.47
C PHE A 107 6.73 3.43 -5.13
N LYS A 108 7.21 3.67 -3.90
CA LYS A 108 8.38 2.99 -3.35
C LYS A 108 8.10 2.57 -1.92
N ARG A 109 8.55 1.38 -1.56
CA ARG A 109 8.53 0.88 -0.19
C ARG A 109 9.77 0.02 0.05
N ARG A 110 10.51 0.31 1.11
CA ARG A 110 11.73 -0.41 1.48
C ARG A 110 11.46 -1.22 2.74
N ILE A 111 11.85 -2.49 2.74
CA ILE A 111 11.76 -3.38 3.89
C ILE A 111 13.15 -3.94 4.22
N ALA A 112 13.40 -4.17 5.50
CA ALA A 112 14.62 -4.77 6.01
C ALA A 112 14.35 -5.47 7.35
N LEU A 113 15.06 -6.52 7.67
CA LEU A 113 14.95 -7.21 8.97
C LEU A 113 16.11 -6.91 9.91
N GLY A 114 17.27 -6.55 9.41
CA GLY A 114 18.46 -6.33 10.20
C GLY A 114 19.17 -5.01 9.90
N SER A 115 20.09 -4.62 10.77
CA SER A 115 21.01 -3.52 10.53
C SER A 115 22.03 -3.94 9.47
N GLN A 116 22.29 -3.08 8.49
CA GLN A 116 23.35 -3.32 7.51
C GLN A 116 24.72 -3.39 8.23
N GLY A 117 25.44 -4.50 8.08
CA GLY A 117 26.87 -4.57 8.43
C GLY A 117 27.32 -5.67 9.37
N GLN A 118 26.58 -6.75 9.55
CA GLN A 118 27.05 -7.91 10.32
C GLN A 118 27.24 -9.14 9.45
N ASP A 119 28.43 -9.27 8.87
CA ASP A 119 28.88 -10.47 8.13
C ASP A 119 29.11 -11.70 9.05
N GLU A 120 28.95 -11.52 10.36
CA GLU A 120 29.31 -12.51 11.39
C GLU A 120 28.24 -13.59 11.65
N TYR A 121 27.08 -13.52 10.95
CA TYR A 121 25.94 -14.42 11.18
C TYR A 121 25.77 -15.54 10.16
N ASP A 122 26.55 -15.57 9.09
CA ASP A 122 26.38 -16.53 7.98
C ASP A 122 26.50 -18.01 8.43
N ASP A 123 27.37 -18.29 9.40
CA ASP A 123 27.56 -19.67 9.88
C ASP A 123 26.42 -20.17 10.75
N ILE A 124 25.83 -19.31 11.56
CA ILE A 124 24.69 -19.65 12.42
C ILE A 124 23.42 -19.82 11.58
N GLU A 125 23.26 -19.04 10.54
CA GLU A 125 22.11 -19.10 9.64
C GLU A 125 22.09 -20.39 8.82
N ASN A 126 23.25 -20.85 8.34
CA ASN A 126 23.36 -22.13 7.65
C ASN A 126 22.96 -23.32 8.52
N ILE A 127 23.27 -23.26 9.82
CA ILE A 127 22.89 -24.31 10.78
C ILE A 127 21.40 -24.25 11.09
N LEU A 128 20.84 -23.07 11.33
CA LEU A 128 19.41 -22.88 11.63
C LEU A 128 18.51 -23.12 10.42
N GLY A 129 18.97 -22.75 9.21
CA GLY A 129 18.25 -22.97 7.97
C GLY A 129 18.07 -24.46 7.62
N GLN A 130 18.97 -25.32 8.07
CA GLN A 130 18.85 -26.78 7.90
C GLN A 130 17.83 -27.41 8.86
N LEU A 131 17.52 -26.74 9.98
CA LEU A 131 16.62 -27.24 11.02
C LEU A 131 15.14 -26.79 10.80
N GLN A 132 14.88 -25.90 9.85
CA GLN A 132 13.53 -25.42 9.56
C GLN A 132 13.11 -25.79 8.13
N PRO A 133 12.23 -26.80 7.97
CA PRO A 133 11.78 -27.25 6.66
C PRO A 133 10.90 -26.21 5.92
N ASP A 134 10.23 -25.31 6.65
CA ASP A 134 9.35 -24.28 6.07
C ASP A 134 9.99 -22.90 6.21
N ASN A 135 10.50 -22.38 5.07
CA ASN A 135 11.00 -21.01 5.02
C ASN A 135 9.86 -20.02 5.27
N PRO A 136 9.94 -19.19 6.30
CA PRO A 136 8.96 -18.15 6.49
C PRO A 136 9.02 -17.17 5.31
N VAL A 137 7.89 -16.99 4.64
CA VAL A 137 7.75 -16.07 3.49
C VAL A 137 6.93 -14.87 3.93
N TRP A 138 7.43 -13.69 3.62
CA TRP A 138 6.66 -12.46 3.78
C TRP A 138 6.08 -12.04 2.44
N THR A 139 4.77 -11.80 2.43
CA THR A 139 4.06 -11.38 1.24
C THR A 139 3.45 -10.00 1.40
N TYR A 140 3.63 -9.19 0.38
CA TYR A 140 3.07 -7.85 0.28
C TYR A 140 2.28 -7.75 -1.01
N LYS A 141 1.01 -7.42 -0.90
CA LYS A 141 0.12 -7.21 -2.02
C LYS A 141 -0.45 -5.80 -1.96
N VAL A 142 -0.27 -5.03 -3.03
CA VAL A 142 -0.67 -3.63 -3.06
C VAL A 142 -1.65 -3.38 -4.21
N HIS A 143 -2.81 -2.81 -3.88
CA HIS A 143 -3.81 -2.33 -4.83
C HIS A 143 -3.64 -0.82 -5.01
N LEU A 144 -3.41 -0.41 -6.24
CA LEU A 144 -3.04 0.96 -6.59
C LEU A 144 -4.16 1.66 -7.38
N PRO A 145 -4.43 2.96 -7.13
CA PRO A 145 -5.55 3.65 -7.76
C PRO A 145 -5.25 4.12 -9.20
N TRP A 146 -4.02 3.91 -9.69
CA TRP A 146 -3.55 4.37 -11.01
C TRP A 146 -3.07 3.20 -11.87
N LYS A 147 -2.99 3.43 -13.18
CA LYS A 147 -2.51 2.43 -14.13
C LYS A 147 -1.03 2.10 -13.90
N ILE A 148 -0.70 0.83 -13.78
CA ILE A 148 0.67 0.33 -13.67
C ILE A 148 1.37 0.48 -15.02
N ILE A 149 2.57 1.05 -15.02
CA ILE A 149 3.45 1.18 -16.18
C ILE A 149 4.58 0.15 -16.11
N SER A 150 5.26 0.10 -14.97
CA SER A 150 6.36 -0.83 -14.70
C SER A 150 6.45 -1.13 -13.21
N THR A 151 7.11 -2.23 -12.87
CA THR A 151 7.38 -2.62 -11.50
C THR A 151 8.59 -3.56 -11.47
N ASN A 152 9.24 -3.67 -10.31
CA ASN A 152 10.28 -4.67 -10.08
C ASN A 152 9.74 -6.02 -9.55
N ALA A 153 8.43 -6.17 -9.43
CA ALA A 153 7.82 -7.47 -9.12
C ALA A 153 7.95 -8.45 -10.31
N LEU A 154 7.91 -9.75 -10.01
CA LEU A 154 7.88 -10.77 -11.05
C LEU A 154 6.62 -10.60 -11.92
N PRO A 155 6.68 -10.82 -13.24
CA PRO A 155 5.53 -10.63 -14.15
C PRO A 155 4.28 -11.42 -13.73
N ALA A 156 4.44 -12.62 -13.19
CA ALA A 156 3.35 -13.46 -12.70
C ALA A 156 2.60 -12.85 -11.48
N ASN A 157 3.23 -11.90 -10.80
CA ASN A 157 2.71 -11.24 -9.61
C ASN A 157 2.10 -9.86 -9.89
N VAL A 158 1.87 -9.55 -11.18
CA VAL A 158 1.33 -8.25 -11.62
C VAL A 158 -0.01 -8.45 -12.30
N ASP A 159 -1.06 -7.90 -11.71
CA ASP A 159 -2.39 -7.83 -12.32
C ASP A 159 -2.66 -6.39 -12.76
N ILE A 160 -2.44 -6.14 -14.06
CA ILE A 160 -2.61 -4.81 -14.66
C ILE A 160 -4.09 -4.38 -14.64
N ASN A 161 -5.02 -5.31 -14.83
CA ASN A 161 -6.46 -5.02 -14.89
C ASN A 161 -6.99 -4.58 -13.51
N ASN A 162 -6.60 -5.29 -12.47
CA ASN A 162 -6.97 -4.98 -11.09
C ASN A 162 -5.99 -4.00 -10.42
N ARG A 163 -4.95 -3.54 -11.16
CA ARG A 163 -3.93 -2.59 -10.67
C ARG A 163 -3.25 -3.08 -9.38
N THR A 164 -2.96 -4.36 -9.34
CA THR A 164 -2.42 -5.05 -8.16
C THR A 164 -1.02 -5.56 -8.45
N VAL A 165 -0.14 -5.42 -7.49
CA VAL A 165 1.23 -5.94 -7.52
C VAL A 165 1.51 -6.68 -6.23
N SER A 166 2.19 -7.82 -6.33
CA SER A 166 2.56 -8.64 -5.18
C SER A 166 4.05 -8.93 -5.17
N TRP A 167 4.63 -8.98 -3.98
CA TRP A 167 6.01 -9.41 -3.73
C TRP A 167 6.01 -10.48 -2.67
N SER A 168 6.95 -11.41 -2.79
CA SER A 168 7.20 -12.44 -1.79
C SER A 168 8.68 -12.50 -1.51
N PHE A 169 9.04 -12.43 -0.25
CA PHE A 169 10.42 -12.40 0.20
C PHE A 169 10.69 -13.55 1.15
N ASP A 170 11.80 -14.25 0.92
CA ASP A 170 12.37 -15.18 1.89
C ASP A 170 12.97 -14.36 3.03
N THR A 171 12.48 -14.55 4.26
CA THR A 171 12.90 -13.77 5.42
C THR A 171 14.39 -13.89 5.70
N ARG A 172 15.02 -15.02 5.40
CA ARG A 172 16.46 -15.20 5.58
C ARG A 172 17.28 -14.22 4.76
N LYS A 173 16.83 -13.91 3.53
CA LYS A 173 17.50 -12.92 2.67
C LYS A 173 17.33 -11.50 3.16
N LEU A 174 16.24 -11.21 3.87
CA LEU A 174 15.95 -9.88 4.39
C LEU A 174 16.85 -9.47 5.58
N TRP A 175 17.50 -10.41 6.24
CA TRP A 175 18.48 -10.12 7.31
C TRP A 175 19.72 -9.43 6.77
N HIS A 176 20.15 -9.79 5.56
CA HIS A 176 21.40 -9.32 4.96
C HIS A 176 21.17 -8.26 3.89
N LYS A 177 19.95 -8.14 3.38
CA LYS A 177 19.65 -7.28 2.25
C LYS A 177 18.35 -6.55 2.42
N GLN A 178 18.41 -5.23 2.22
CA GLN A 178 17.19 -4.43 2.07
C GLN A 178 16.54 -4.73 0.74
N GLU A 179 15.23 -4.97 0.75
CA GLU A 179 14.45 -5.14 -0.47
C GLU A 179 13.61 -3.89 -0.75
N LEU A 180 13.60 -3.49 -2.00
CA LEU A 180 12.88 -2.31 -2.45
C LEU A 180 11.73 -2.74 -3.38
N MET A 181 10.51 -2.43 -3.01
CA MET A 181 9.32 -2.56 -3.84
C MET A 181 9.10 -1.26 -4.61
N THR A 182 9.04 -1.33 -5.94
CA THR A 182 8.84 -0.16 -6.79
C THR A 182 7.74 -0.40 -7.82
N VAL A 183 6.89 0.62 -8.02
CA VAL A 183 5.88 0.62 -9.08
C VAL A 183 5.83 2.00 -9.71
N GLU A 184 5.99 2.07 -11.02
CA GLU A 184 5.70 3.27 -11.79
C GLU A 184 4.24 3.26 -12.24
N LEU A 185 3.58 4.36 -12.02
CA LEU A 185 2.14 4.52 -12.22
C LEU A 185 1.87 5.74 -13.09
N ARG A 186 0.74 5.72 -13.77
CA ARG A 186 0.24 6.88 -14.54
C ARG A 186 -1.21 7.18 -14.15
N LYS A 187 -1.46 8.46 -13.84
CA LYS A 187 -2.83 8.95 -13.61
C LYS A 187 -3.68 8.76 -14.87
N ASP A 188 -4.89 8.32 -14.70
CA ASP A 188 -5.87 8.23 -15.77
C ASP A 188 -6.11 9.62 -16.39
N PHE A 189 -6.37 9.65 -17.68
CA PHE A 189 -6.70 10.88 -18.37
C PHE A 189 -8.16 11.26 -18.04
N PRO A 190 -8.45 12.53 -17.68
CA PRO A 190 -9.79 12.94 -17.28
C PRO A 190 -10.71 13.16 -18.49
N TRP A 191 -10.92 12.11 -19.30
CA TRP A 191 -11.76 12.18 -20.51
C TRP A 191 -13.14 12.77 -20.24
N LEU A 192 -13.73 12.46 -19.08
CA LEU A 192 -15.03 12.97 -18.69
C LEU A 192 -15.06 14.51 -18.66
N LEU A 193 -14.02 15.13 -18.08
CA LEU A 193 -13.93 16.60 -18.03
C LEU A 193 -13.80 17.22 -19.42
N ILE A 194 -13.09 16.56 -20.35
CA ILE A 194 -12.97 17.03 -21.72
C ILE A 194 -14.29 16.93 -22.45
N VAL A 195 -15.01 15.82 -22.31
CA VAL A 195 -16.32 15.63 -22.92
C VAL A 195 -17.32 16.65 -22.36
N ILE A 196 -17.36 16.85 -21.05
CA ILE A 196 -18.22 17.86 -20.45
C ILE A 196 -17.87 19.25 -20.96
N GLY A 197 -16.58 19.62 -21.02
CA GLY A 197 -16.11 20.89 -21.58
C GLY A 197 -16.55 21.09 -23.04
N ALA A 198 -16.39 20.06 -23.85
CA ALA A 198 -16.83 20.11 -25.26
C ALA A 198 -18.34 20.32 -25.40
N VAL A 199 -19.14 19.60 -24.59
CA VAL A 199 -20.60 19.77 -24.57
C VAL A 199 -20.99 21.18 -24.16
N ILE A 200 -20.35 21.76 -23.12
CA ILE A 200 -20.62 23.13 -22.69
C ILE A 200 -20.31 24.12 -23.82
N VAL A 201 -19.17 23.97 -24.51
CA VAL A 201 -18.81 24.84 -25.64
C VAL A 201 -19.84 24.76 -26.76
N VAL A 202 -20.29 23.56 -27.13
CA VAL A 202 -21.33 23.35 -28.16
C VAL A 202 -22.63 24.04 -27.77
N LEU A 203 -23.06 23.89 -26.49
CA LEU A 203 -24.28 24.53 -26.00
C LEU A 203 -24.18 26.07 -26.02
N LEU A 204 -23.02 26.62 -25.64
CA LEU A 204 -22.79 28.07 -25.70
C LEU A 204 -22.85 28.61 -27.14
N VAL A 205 -22.20 27.91 -28.08
CA VAL A 205 -22.25 28.28 -29.52
C VAL A 205 -23.69 28.24 -30.03
N PHE A 206 -24.44 27.20 -29.69
CA PHE A 206 -25.86 27.07 -30.06
C PHE A 206 -26.69 28.22 -29.47
N LEU A 207 -26.50 28.57 -28.23
CA LEU A 207 -27.22 29.63 -27.51
C LEU A 207 -26.92 31.01 -28.13
N ILE A 208 -25.66 31.29 -28.45
CA ILE A 208 -25.24 32.50 -29.16
C ILE A 208 -25.90 32.57 -30.53
N HIS A 209 -25.85 31.47 -31.32
CA HIS A 209 -26.47 31.40 -32.63
C HIS A 209 -27.97 31.63 -32.55
N TRP A 210 -28.65 31.04 -31.55
CA TRP A 210 -30.10 31.22 -31.32
C TRP A 210 -30.44 32.66 -30.96
N MET A 211 -29.65 33.34 -30.11
CA MET A 211 -29.85 34.75 -29.76
C MET A 211 -29.75 35.70 -30.99
N PHE A 212 -28.84 35.41 -31.93
CA PHE A 212 -28.68 36.23 -33.13
C PHE A 212 -29.75 35.92 -34.19
N ARG A 213 -30.39 34.75 -34.20
CA ARG A 213 -31.38 34.34 -35.17
C ARG A 213 -32.77 34.83 -34.87
N PHE A 214 -33.06 35.21 -33.62
CA PHE A 214 -34.33 35.81 -33.23
C PHE A 214 -34.12 37.30 -32.85
N PRO A 215 -34.12 38.22 -33.84
CA PRO A 215 -34.08 39.65 -33.55
C PRO A 215 -35.35 40.02 -32.75
N LYS A 216 -35.09 40.67 -31.65
CA LYS A 216 -36.14 41.21 -30.76
C LYS A 216 -37.13 42.04 -31.59
N ASN A 217 -38.33 41.53 -31.86
CA ASN A 217 -39.42 42.33 -32.42
C ASN A 217 -39.58 43.51 -31.46
N ARG A 218 -39.06 44.67 -31.86
CA ARG A 218 -39.41 45.95 -31.20
C ARG A 218 -40.92 46.10 -31.32
N ILE A 219 -41.59 45.94 -30.19
CA ILE A 219 -42.98 46.40 -30.02
C ILE A 219 -42.90 47.93 -30.22
N GLY A 220 -43.18 48.35 -31.45
CA GLY A 220 -43.42 49.75 -31.76
C GLY A 220 -44.75 50.14 -31.11
N GLY A 221 -44.63 50.90 -30.01
CA GLY A 221 -45.77 51.63 -29.52
C GLY A 221 -46.24 52.58 -30.61
N LYS A 222 -47.50 52.53 -30.96
CA LYS A 222 -48.23 53.59 -31.62
C LYS A 222 -49.02 54.31 -30.53
N GLU A 223 -48.77 55.59 -30.44
CA GLU A 223 -49.64 56.59 -29.84
C GLU A 223 -51.06 56.53 -30.44
#